data_3c6c2df4a28f557abda6609b7119a0eb
#
_entry.id   3c6c2df4a28f557abda6609b7119a0eb
#
_cell.length_a   1.000
_cell.length_b   1.000
_cell.length_c   1.000
_cell.angle_alpha   90.00
_cell.angle_beta   90.00
_cell.angle_gamma   90.00
#
_symmetry.space_group_name_H-M   'P 1'
#
loop_
_entity.id
_entity.type
_entity.pdbx_description
1 polymer ?
#
loop_
_entity_poly.entity_id
_entity_poly.type
_entity_poly.pdbx_seq_one_letter_code
_entity_poly.pdbx_strand_id
1 'polypeptide(L)'
;MINRLSVLLIQDDIKAVADITAVCLDAGISERHIFSVSEADSAERYLEIAGISCVVVDASLYNYVVSSTIEKFSQYYPIKTVITNAKPEHKTLRMLNDKSLTFVDTEEELVSAIFGRGADYGLRQVL
;
A
#
# COMPACT_ATOMS: atom_id res chain seq x y z
N MET A 1 17.88 -6.95 10.72
CA MET A 1 16.61 -6.64 11.38
C MET A 1 15.43 -7.20 10.60
N ILE A 2 14.51 -7.78 11.30
CA ILE A 2 13.32 -8.34 10.68
C ILE A 2 12.34 -7.23 10.32
N ASN A 3 11.89 -7.24 9.09
CA ASN A 3 10.90 -6.30 8.64
C ASN A 3 9.52 -6.78 9.09
N ARG A 4 8.85 -5.99 9.90
CA ARG A 4 7.54 -6.36 10.45
C ARG A 4 6.37 -5.68 9.75
N LEU A 5 6.63 -5.06 8.61
CA LEU A 5 5.56 -4.45 7.87
C LEU A 5 4.61 -5.51 7.32
N SER A 6 3.34 -5.23 7.40
CA SER A 6 2.31 -6.05 6.77
C SER A 6 1.61 -5.20 5.74
N VAL A 7 1.50 -5.71 4.53
CA VAL A 7 0.99 -4.96 3.38
C VAL A 7 -0.26 -5.63 2.85
N LEU A 8 -1.28 -4.84 2.58
CA LEU A 8 -2.50 -5.30 1.94
C LEU A 8 -2.57 -4.70 0.54
N LEU A 9 -2.66 -5.56 -0.46
CA LEU A 9 -2.81 -5.14 -1.85
C LEU A 9 -4.28 -5.20 -2.23
N ILE A 10 -4.83 -4.08 -2.68
CA ILE A 10 -6.18 -4.02 -3.22
C ILE A 10 -6.02 -3.79 -4.71
N GLN A 11 -5.96 -4.88 -5.45
CA GLN A 11 -5.62 -4.89 -6.87
C GLN A 11 -6.46 -5.96 -7.56
N ASP A 12 -7.07 -5.62 -8.68
CA ASP A 12 -7.86 -6.58 -9.45
C ASP A 12 -7.13 -7.17 -10.65
N ASP A 13 -5.90 -6.74 -10.89
CA ASP A 13 -5.05 -7.26 -11.95
C ASP A 13 -4.02 -8.24 -11.36
N ILE A 14 -4.08 -9.48 -11.80
CA ILE A 14 -3.20 -10.54 -11.31
C ILE A 14 -1.72 -10.18 -11.54
N LYS A 15 -1.41 -9.57 -12.66
CA LYS A 15 -0.05 -9.16 -12.96
C LYS A 15 0.43 -8.09 -11.99
N ALA A 16 -0.42 -7.12 -11.68
CA ALA A 16 -0.08 -6.08 -10.73
C ALA A 16 0.18 -6.67 -9.34
N VAL A 17 -0.64 -7.63 -8.92
CA VAL A 17 -0.43 -8.32 -7.64
C VAL A 17 0.94 -9.00 -7.62
N ALA A 18 1.27 -9.72 -8.69
CA ALA A 18 2.55 -10.43 -8.78
C ALA A 18 3.73 -9.46 -8.75
N ASP A 19 3.64 -8.37 -9.50
CA ASP A 19 4.72 -7.39 -9.58
C ASP A 19 4.95 -6.69 -8.23
N ILE A 20 3.87 -6.28 -7.58
CA ILE A 20 3.97 -5.58 -6.29
C ILE A 20 4.45 -6.55 -5.21
N THR A 21 3.97 -7.79 -5.24
CA THR A 21 4.42 -8.82 -4.31
C THR A 21 5.93 -9.05 -4.44
N ALA A 22 6.42 -9.12 -5.68
CA ALA A 22 7.85 -9.30 -5.92
C ALA A 22 8.67 -8.15 -5.35
N VAL A 23 8.19 -6.92 -5.53
CA VAL A 23 8.85 -5.73 -4.97
C VAL A 23 8.91 -5.83 -3.44
N CYS A 24 7.81 -6.22 -2.82
CA CYS A 24 7.76 -6.35 -1.37
C CYS A 24 8.70 -7.45 -0.85
N LEU A 25 8.73 -8.58 -1.52
CA LEU A 25 9.61 -9.68 -1.14
C LEU A 25 11.08 -9.29 -1.29
N ASP A 26 11.42 -8.61 -2.39
CA ASP A 26 12.78 -8.15 -2.62
C ASP A 26 13.23 -7.15 -1.56
N ALA A 27 12.28 -6.38 -1.03
CA ALA A 27 12.56 -5.39 0.01
C ALA A 27 12.60 -6.00 1.41
N GLY A 28 12.36 -7.30 1.54
CA GLY A 28 12.50 -8.00 2.81
C GLY A 28 11.21 -8.24 3.57
N ILE A 29 10.06 -7.97 2.99
CA ILE A 29 8.79 -8.27 3.64
C ILE A 29 8.51 -9.77 3.48
N SER A 30 8.18 -10.44 4.56
CA SER A 30 7.86 -11.86 4.54
C SER A 30 6.58 -12.11 3.74
N GLU A 31 6.55 -13.21 2.99
CA GLU A 31 5.37 -13.63 2.25
C GLU A 31 4.14 -13.71 3.15
N ARG A 32 4.31 -14.10 4.40
CA ARG A 32 3.22 -14.21 5.37
C ARG A 32 2.60 -12.86 5.72
N HIS A 33 3.27 -11.77 5.41
CA HIS A 33 2.81 -10.42 5.72
C HIS A 33 2.36 -9.65 4.49
N ILE A 34 2.16 -10.37 3.38
CA ILE A 34 1.66 -9.77 2.15
C ILE A 34 0.31 -10.40 1.84
N PHE A 35 -0.74 -9.58 1.86
CA PHE A 35 -2.11 -10.02 1.63
C PHE A 35 -2.65 -9.33 0.39
N SER A 36 -3.56 -9.98 -0.32
CA SER A 36 -4.16 -9.36 -1.49
C SER A 36 -5.66 -9.66 -1.57
N VAL A 37 -6.41 -8.66 -2.01
CA VAL A 37 -7.82 -8.79 -2.31
C VAL A 37 -8.09 -8.09 -3.63
N SER A 38 -9.07 -8.59 -4.36
CA SER A 38 -9.44 -8.01 -5.65
C SER A 38 -10.61 -7.04 -5.56
N GLU A 39 -11.23 -6.94 -4.40
CA GLU A 39 -12.40 -6.09 -4.20
C GLU A 39 -12.24 -5.27 -2.93
N ALA A 40 -12.74 -4.04 -3.00
CA ALA A 40 -12.69 -3.12 -1.87
C ALA A 40 -13.38 -3.68 -0.63
N ASP A 41 -14.50 -4.36 -0.81
CA ASP A 41 -15.30 -4.89 0.30
C ASP A 41 -14.57 -5.93 1.13
N SER A 42 -13.60 -6.61 0.53
CA SER A 42 -12.83 -7.64 1.24
C SER A 42 -11.71 -7.08 2.11
N ALA A 43 -11.40 -5.79 1.96
CA ALA A 43 -10.28 -5.18 2.66
C ALA A 43 -10.49 -5.11 4.18
N GLU A 44 -11.71 -4.87 4.63
CA GLU A 44 -11.99 -4.68 6.04
C GLU A 44 -11.56 -5.89 6.88
N ARG A 45 -11.82 -7.08 6.37
CA ARG A 45 -11.46 -8.31 7.08
C ARG A 45 -9.95 -8.38 7.36
N TYR A 46 -9.14 -8.03 6.37
CA TYR A 46 -7.69 -8.08 6.53
C TYR A 46 -7.17 -6.97 7.43
N LEU A 47 -7.75 -5.79 7.32
CA LEU A 47 -7.37 -4.67 8.19
C LEU A 47 -7.70 -4.99 9.65
N GLU A 48 -8.80 -5.69 9.88
CA GLU A 48 -9.22 -6.05 11.22
C GLU A 48 -8.31 -7.11 11.86
N ILE A 49 -7.89 -8.10 11.09
CA ILE A 49 -7.19 -9.27 11.63
C ILE A 49 -5.68 -9.15 11.55
N ALA A 50 -5.15 -8.63 10.49
CA ALA A 50 -3.75 -8.80 10.14
C ALA A 50 -2.81 -7.68 10.61
N GLY A 51 -3.32 -6.62 11.19
CA GLY A 51 -2.47 -5.51 11.64
C GLY A 51 -1.72 -4.85 10.47
N ILE A 52 -2.44 -4.53 9.42
CA ILE A 52 -1.86 -3.97 8.20
C ILE A 52 -1.28 -2.58 8.48
N SER A 53 -0.06 -2.34 8.03
CA SER A 53 0.61 -1.04 8.18
C SER A 53 0.65 -0.25 6.88
N CYS A 54 0.42 -0.89 5.74
CA CYS A 54 0.42 -0.23 4.45
C CYS A 54 -0.61 -0.87 3.53
N VAL A 55 -1.41 -0.05 2.87
CA VAL A 55 -2.38 -0.51 1.88
C VAL A 55 -1.93 0.03 0.52
N VAL A 56 -1.75 -0.87 -0.45
CA VAL A 56 -1.39 -0.49 -1.82
C VAL A 56 -2.61 -0.76 -2.69
N VAL A 57 -3.29 0.28 -3.11
CA VAL A 57 -4.57 0.16 -3.80
C VAL A 57 -4.51 0.78 -5.19
N ASP A 58 -5.05 0.06 -6.17
CA ASP A 58 -5.19 0.59 -7.53
C ASP A 58 -6.20 1.74 -7.49
N ALA A 59 -5.88 2.82 -8.19
CA ALA A 59 -6.73 4.01 -8.20
C ALA A 59 -8.17 3.70 -8.59
N SER A 60 -8.39 2.72 -9.47
CA SER A 60 -9.73 2.34 -9.90
C SER A 60 -10.55 1.68 -8.78
N LEU A 61 -9.88 1.15 -7.76
CA LEU A 61 -10.55 0.49 -6.64
C LEU A 61 -10.60 1.37 -5.40
N TYR A 62 -9.94 2.51 -5.42
CA TYR A 62 -9.97 3.43 -4.28
C TYR A 62 -11.26 4.22 -4.30
N ASN A 63 -12.13 3.98 -3.34
CA ASN A 63 -13.42 4.63 -3.24
C ASN A 63 -13.72 5.00 -1.79
N TYR A 64 -14.90 5.51 -1.55
CA TYR A 64 -15.33 5.92 -0.21
C TYR A 64 -15.27 4.78 0.81
N VAL A 65 -15.62 3.56 0.38
CA VAL A 65 -15.60 2.39 1.26
C VAL A 65 -14.18 2.10 1.73
N VAL A 66 -13.23 2.06 0.79
CA VAL A 66 -11.83 1.83 1.12
C VAL A 66 -11.30 2.94 2.03
N SER A 67 -11.57 4.19 1.65
CA SER A 67 -11.10 5.35 2.39
C SER A 67 -11.61 5.35 3.84
N SER A 68 -12.90 5.15 4.02
CA SER A 68 -13.49 5.16 5.36
C SER A 68 -13.06 3.96 6.19
N THR A 69 -12.85 2.80 5.57
CA THR A 69 -12.35 1.63 6.27
C THR A 69 -10.93 1.86 6.77
N ILE A 70 -10.06 2.41 5.92
CA ILE A 70 -8.69 2.72 6.33
C ILE A 70 -8.69 3.75 7.44
N GLU A 71 -9.51 4.79 7.33
CA GLU A 71 -9.62 5.82 8.35
C GLU A 71 -10.05 5.23 9.69
N LYS A 72 -11.01 4.33 9.67
CA LYS A 72 -11.52 3.66 10.86
C LYS A 72 -10.40 2.93 11.61
N PHE A 73 -9.59 2.15 10.89
CA PHE A 73 -8.52 1.38 11.51
C PHE A 73 -7.28 2.22 11.82
N SER A 74 -7.09 3.33 11.13
CA SER A 74 -5.99 4.25 11.39
C SER A 74 -6.08 4.92 12.75
N GLN A 75 -7.25 4.88 13.38
CA GLN A 75 -7.41 5.39 14.73
C GLN A 75 -6.71 4.53 15.78
N TYR A 76 -6.42 3.28 15.44
CA TYR A 76 -5.79 2.34 16.36
C TYR A 76 -4.31 2.17 16.10
N TYR A 77 -3.89 2.31 14.84
CA TYR A 77 -2.49 2.21 14.45
C TYR A 77 -2.29 2.90 13.09
N PRO A 78 -1.08 3.41 12.83
CA PRO A 78 -0.85 4.14 11.57
C PRO A 78 -0.93 3.21 10.36
N ILE A 79 -1.63 3.65 9.32
CA ILE A 79 -1.73 2.94 8.06
C ILE A 79 -1.35 3.89 6.93
N LYS A 80 -0.35 3.52 6.15
CA LYS A 80 0.01 4.27 4.95
C LYS A 80 -0.89 3.83 3.81
N THR A 81 -1.35 4.76 3.00
CA THR A 81 -2.14 4.45 1.81
C THR A 81 -1.38 4.86 0.57
N VAL A 82 -1.06 3.88 -0.26
CA VAL A 82 -0.31 4.07 -1.50
C VAL A 82 -1.24 3.76 -2.68
N ILE A 83 -1.33 4.70 -3.61
CA ILE A 83 -2.21 4.58 -4.77
C ILE A 83 -1.39 4.31 -6.02
N THR A 84 -1.74 3.25 -6.76
CA THR A 84 -1.08 2.89 -8.01
C THR A 84 -1.98 3.21 -9.20
N ASN A 85 -1.38 3.42 -10.36
CA ASN A 85 -2.09 3.64 -11.63
C ASN A 85 -3.06 4.81 -11.61
N ALA A 86 -2.74 5.86 -10.87
CA ALA A 86 -3.60 7.04 -10.82
C ALA A 86 -3.37 7.92 -12.04
N LYS A 87 -4.47 8.38 -12.62
CA LYS A 87 -4.43 9.37 -13.69
C LYS A 87 -4.30 10.76 -13.06
N PRO A 88 -3.84 11.77 -13.83
CA PRO A 88 -3.67 13.12 -13.27
C PRO A 88 -4.94 13.67 -12.60
N GLU A 89 -6.11 13.44 -13.17
CA GLU A 89 -7.35 13.90 -12.58
C GLU A 89 -7.65 13.20 -11.26
N HIS A 90 -7.28 11.94 -11.12
CA HIS A 90 -7.43 11.22 -9.86
C HIS A 90 -6.54 11.83 -8.78
N LYS A 91 -5.30 12.15 -9.14
CA LYS A 91 -4.36 12.73 -8.19
C LYS A 91 -4.86 14.06 -7.66
N THR A 92 -5.38 14.91 -8.54
CA THR A 92 -5.90 16.22 -8.15
C THR A 92 -7.06 16.08 -7.16
N LEU A 93 -8.05 15.25 -7.50
CA LEU A 93 -9.22 15.09 -6.65
C LEU A 93 -8.88 14.49 -5.29
N ARG A 94 -8.02 13.47 -5.27
CA ARG A 94 -7.65 12.80 -4.03
C ARG A 94 -6.83 13.72 -3.13
N MET A 95 -5.91 14.46 -3.70
CA MET A 95 -5.09 15.38 -2.91
C MET A 95 -5.90 16.48 -2.25
N LEU A 96 -7.00 16.90 -2.87
CA LEU A 96 -7.88 17.88 -2.27
C LEU A 96 -8.66 17.32 -1.09
N ASN A 97 -8.99 16.03 -1.16
CA ASN A 97 -9.85 15.39 -0.17
C ASN A 97 -9.10 14.59 0.88
N ASP A 98 -7.92 14.08 0.54
CA ASP A 98 -7.16 13.23 1.45
C ASP A 98 -5.66 13.41 1.23
N LYS A 99 -5.05 14.17 2.11
CA LYS A 99 -3.63 14.49 2.03
C LYS A 99 -2.71 13.37 2.50
N SER A 100 -3.28 12.31 3.05
CA SER A 100 -2.48 11.18 3.54
C SER A 100 -2.13 10.18 2.46
N LEU A 101 -2.63 10.38 1.24
CA LEU A 101 -2.38 9.47 0.13
C LEU A 101 -1.02 9.71 -0.50
N THR A 102 -0.36 8.63 -0.87
CA THR A 102 0.90 8.67 -1.62
C THR A 102 0.66 8.02 -2.98
N PHE A 103 0.92 8.76 -4.05
CA PHE A 103 0.75 8.25 -5.41
C PHE A 103 2.09 7.78 -5.96
N VAL A 104 2.11 6.60 -6.58
CA VAL A 104 3.34 6.03 -7.13
C VAL A 104 3.14 5.58 -8.57
N ASP A 105 4.16 5.74 -9.38
CA ASP A 105 4.15 5.35 -10.80
C ASP A 105 5.26 4.35 -11.13
N THR A 106 6.28 4.23 -10.27
CA THR A 106 7.42 3.35 -10.52
C THR A 106 7.67 2.43 -9.33
N GLU A 107 8.45 1.37 -9.55
CA GLU A 107 8.83 0.47 -8.47
C GLU A 107 9.62 1.20 -7.39
N GLU A 108 10.50 2.11 -7.79
CA GLU A 108 11.31 2.87 -6.84
C GLU A 108 10.44 3.73 -5.94
N GLU A 109 9.44 4.38 -6.54
CA GLU A 109 8.49 5.17 -5.77
C GLU A 109 7.68 4.28 -4.82
N LEU A 110 7.31 3.09 -5.27
CA LEU A 110 6.56 2.15 -4.46
C LEU A 110 7.38 1.71 -3.23
N VAL A 111 8.62 1.34 -3.43
CA VAL A 111 9.51 0.95 -2.34
C VAL A 111 9.66 2.10 -1.34
N SER A 112 9.90 3.29 -1.85
CA SER A 112 10.05 4.48 -1.02
C SER A 112 8.78 4.77 -0.22
N ALA A 113 7.61 4.63 -0.85
CA ALA A 113 6.34 4.88 -0.19
C ALA A 113 6.06 3.87 0.93
N ILE A 114 6.33 2.59 0.67
CA ILE A 114 6.08 1.54 1.65
C ILE A 114 7.01 1.68 2.86
N PHE A 115 8.28 1.98 2.61
CA PHE A 115 9.29 2.01 3.66
C PHE A 115 9.64 3.41 4.16
N GLY A 116 8.94 4.42 3.69
CA GLY A 116 9.21 5.81 4.03
C GLY A 116 10.37 6.34 3.20
N ARG A 117 11.59 6.06 3.55
CA ARG A 117 12.78 6.43 2.78
C ARG A 117 13.46 5.18 2.26
N GLY A 118 12.71 4.41 1.48
CA GLY A 118 13.14 3.11 1.02
C GLY A 118 14.49 3.11 0.34
N ALA A 119 14.76 4.10 -0.50
CA ALA A 119 16.04 4.19 -1.21
C ALA A 119 17.19 4.37 -0.24
N ASP A 120 17.06 5.29 0.71
CA ASP A 120 18.08 5.54 1.72
C ASP A 120 18.28 4.32 2.60
N TYR A 121 17.18 3.71 2.97
CA TYR A 121 17.19 2.52 3.79
C TYR A 121 17.92 1.38 3.10
N GLY A 122 17.65 1.21 1.81
CA GLY A 122 18.33 0.20 1.00
C GLY A 122 19.82 0.43 0.93
N LEU A 123 20.23 1.69 0.74
CA LEU A 123 21.63 2.04 0.71
C LEU A 123 22.34 1.73 2.03
N ARG A 124 21.69 2.02 3.13
CA ARG A 124 22.26 1.72 4.44
C ARG A 124 22.42 0.22 4.65
N GLN A 125 21.56 -0.58 4.10
CA GLN A 125 21.68 -2.03 4.20
C GLN A 125 22.84 -2.57 3.38
N VAL A 126 23.13 -1.93 2.29
CA VAL A 126 24.25 -2.33 1.43
C VAL A 126 25.58 -2.00 2.08
N LEU A 127 25.61 -0.91 2.77
CA LEU A 127 26.82 -0.46 3.45
C LEU A 127 27.05 -1.17 4.77
#